data_5cd1667c65e8850be4cb730db24986f2
#
_entry.id   5cd1667c65e8850be4cb730db24986f2
#
_cell.length_a   1.000
_cell.length_b   1.000
_cell.length_c   1.000
_cell.angle_alpha   90.00
_cell.angle_beta   90.00
_cell.angle_gamma   90.00
#
_symmetry.space_group_name_H-M   'P 1'
#
loop_
_entity.id
_entity.type
_entity.pdbx_description
1 polymer ?
#
loop_
_entity_poly.entity_id
_entity_poly.type
_entity_poly.pdbx_seq_one_letter_code
_entity_poly.pdbx_strand_id
1 'polypeptide(L)'
;MNASTPLPEPLLHAPFTVRDVEKAGLTRSRLRSRDVVGVRPGVYAPADRMPHPVGLAQAVARTDPHAVICSVTAARWMGVRLPQRFRTEEAVRIARTDGRDRSRRRWIIASTASYRPGEVLMRDGVRVTTPARTFLDLARVLSEEELIIAGDGLICAHRHGPLAGRPPLCTLDQLREIVHAHSGCRGIRRCRTTLERLRVGSDSAPETVLRLRLEEFGIIGLLLDVRLECPEGGTVLPDLWHEEARLSIQYDGVHHSDPAQISRDVERNRRTRAAGAEELRIMHRDMTTEVVFRGQRVIRAVQLVVEAIEARIGSRGW
;
A
#
# COMPACT_ATOMS: atom_id res chain seq x y z
N MET A 1 -3.77 36.93 -33.40
CA MET A 1 -3.17 35.81 -32.58
C MET A 1 -3.79 34.51 -33.09
N ASN A 2 -3.03 33.68 -33.81
CA ASN A 2 -3.55 32.38 -34.24
C ASN A 2 -3.81 31.52 -33.00
N ALA A 3 -5.07 31.14 -32.78
CA ALA A 3 -5.43 30.19 -31.74
C ALA A 3 -4.64 28.90 -31.97
N SER A 4 -3.89 28.44 -30.98
CA SER A 4 -3.19 27.16 -31.10
C SER A 4 -4.22 26.03 -31.20
N THR A 5 -3.98 25.05 -32.07
CA THR A 5 -4.82 23.86 -32.19
C THR A 5 -5.03 23.25 -30.79
N PRO A 6 -6.28 22.98 -30.34
CA PRO A 6 -6.51 22.40 -29.01
C PRO A 6 -5.80 21.04 -28.84
N LEU A 7 -5.40 20.73 -27.61
CA LEU A 7 -4.88 19.40 -27.31
C LEU A 7 -6.03 18.38 -27.44
N PRO A 8 -5.79 17.23 -28.08
CA PRO A 8 -6.74 16.10 -28.06
C PRO A 8 -6.99 15.62 -26.64
N GLU A 9 -8.19 15.10 -26.37
CA GLU A 9 -8.63 14.66 -25.06
C GLU A 9 -7.63 13.74 -24.31
N PRO A 10 -6.99 12.77 -24.95
CA PRO A 10 -5.99 11.93 -24.27
C PRO A 10 -4.78 12.70 -23.73
N LEU A 11 -4.45 13.85 -24.32
CA LEU A 11 -3.33 14.69 -23.90
C LEU A 11 -3.73 15.76 -22.88
N LEU A 12 -5.03 15.99 -22.68
CA LEU A 12 -5.55 16.95 -21.70
C LEU A 12 -5.47 16.42 -20.26
N HIS A 13 -5.40 15.11 -20.06
CA HIS A 13 -5.61 14.51 -18.75
C HIS A 13 -4.37 13.80 -18.17
N ALA A 14 -3.30 13.66 -18.94
CA ALA A 14 -2.10 12.95 -18.55
C ALA A 14 -0.83 13.56 -19.14
N PRO A 15 0.34 13.32 -18.54
CA PRO A 15 1.62 13.64 -19.17
C PRO A 15 1.80 12.91 -20.49
N PHE A 16 2.45 13.58 -21.43
CA PHE A 16 2.67 13.08 -22.78
C PHE A 16 4.08 13.41 -23.29
N THR A 17 4.50 12.73 -24.34
CA THR A 17 5.79 12.90 -24.98
C THR A 17 5.65 13.54 -26.35
N VAL A 18 6.78 13.88 -27.00
CA VAL A 18 6.81 14.32 -28.40
C VAL A 18 6.11 13.29 -29.31
N ARG A 19 6.34 11.99 -29.08
CA ARG A 19 5.71 10.91 -29.85
C ARG A 19 4.17 10.90 -29.72
N ASP A 20 3.66 11.21 -28.54
CA ASP A 20 2.21 11.26 -28.33
C ASP A 20 1.60 12.42 -29.12
N VAL A 21 2.29 13.56 -29.18
CA VAL A 21 1.88 14.73 -29.97
C VAL A 21 1.90 14.40 -31.48
N GLU A 22 2.97 13.75 -31.96
CA GLU A 22 3.11 13.34 -33.37
C GLU A 22 2.02 12.31 -33.75
N LYS A 23 1.74 11.32 -32.88
CA LYS A 23 0.65 10.35 -33.07
C LYS A 23 -0.73 11.00 -33.14
N ALA A 24 -0.92 12.10 -32.42
CA ALA A 24 -2.15 12.88 -32.45
C ALA A 24 -2.24 13.81 -33.66
N GLY A 25 -1.32 13.74 -34.62
CA GLY A 25 -1.30 14.57 -35.82
C GLY A 25 -0.89 16.02 -35.58
N LEU A 26 -0.34 16.31 -34.39
CA LEU A 26 0.11 17.67 -34.05
C LEU A 26 1.62 17.83 -34.31
N THR A 27 2.03 19.07 -34.59
CA THR A 27 3.44 19.39 -34.80
C THR A 27 4.18 19.64 -33.49
N ARG A 28 5.52 19.51 -33.48
CA ARG A 28 6.35 19.80 -32.30
C ARG A 28 6.24 21.23 -31.81
N SER A 29 5.86 22.16 -32.68
CA SER A 29 5.64 23.57 -32.30
C SER A 29 4.52 23.73 -31.29
N ARG A 30 3.53 22.79 -31.26
CA ARG A 30 2.45 22.74 -30.28
C ARG A 30 2.95 22.63 -28.82
N LEU A 31 4.11 22.01 -28.61
CA LEU A 31 4.76 21.88 -27.28
C LEU A 31 5.27 23.24 -26.72
N ARG A 32 5.32 24.29 -27.53
CA ARG A 32 5.75 25.65 -27.12
C ARG A 32 4.56 26.53 -26.79
N SER A 33 3.35 26.04 -26.88
CA SER A 33 2.14 26.84 -26.62
C SER A 33 1.97 27.07 -25.11
N ARG A 34 1.32 28.15 -24.72
CA ARG A 34 1.19 28.58 -23.30
C ARG A 34 0.45 27.62 -22.40
N ASP A 35 -0.41 26.80 -22.98
CA ASP A 35 -1.19 25.78 -22.29
C ASP A 35 -0.45 24.42 -22.11
N VAL A 36 0.83 24.37 -22.49
CA VAL A 36 1.70 23.18 -22.34
C VAL A 36 2.96 23.59 -21.58
N VAL A 37 3.34 22.75 -20.61
CA VAL A 37 4.57 22.93 -19.83
C VAL A 37 5.46 21.70 -19.95
N GLY A 38 6.77 21.91 -20.09
CA GLY A 38 7.77 20.86 -19.99
C GLY A 38 8.00 20.49 -18.52
N VAL A 39 7.61 19.28 -18.12
CA VAL A 39 7.70 18.83 -16.72
C VAL A 39 8.96 18.01 -16.43
N ARG A 40 9.46 17.31 -17.43
CA ARG A 40 10.74 16.58 -17.42
C ARG A 40 11.33 16.56 -18.84
N PRO A 41 12.63 16.34 -19.02
CA PRO A 41 13.21 16.25 -20.35
C PRO A 41 12.48 15.24 -21.25
N GLY A 42 11.81 15.77 -22.30
CA GLY A 42 11.02 15.02 -23.27
C GLY A 42 9.64 14.57 -22.79
N VAL A 43 9.16 15.08 -21.64
CA VAL A 43 7.81 14.85 -21.13
C VAL A 43 7.16 16.19 -20.83
N TYR A 44 5.92 16.32 -21.26
CA TYR A 44 5.11 17.54 -21.19
C TYR A 44 3.77 17.23 -20.50
N ALA A 45 3.11 18.27 -20.03
CA ALA A 45 1.76 18.21 -19.47
C ALA A 45 0.97 19.48 -19.79
N PRO A 46 -0.36 19.47 -19.67
CA PRO A 46 -1.15 20.70 -19.65
C PRO A 46 -0.68 21.61 -18.51
N ALA A 47 -0.64 22.93 -18.77
CA ALA A 47 -0.05 23.91 -17.84
C ALA A 47 -0.86 24.06 -16.53
N ASP A 48 -2.13 23.70 -16.55
CA ASP A 48 -3.06 23.72 -15.40
C ASP A 48 -2.97 22.47 -14.51
N ARG A 49 -2.07 21.52 -14.82
CA ARG A 49 -1.97 20.23 -14.12
C ARG A 49 -0.54 19.89 -13.71
N MET A 50 -0.37 19.63 -12.41
CA MET A 50 0.86 19.03 -11.91
C MET A 50 0.82 17.50 -12.11
N PRO A 51 1.75 16.92 -12.88
CA PRO A 51 1.73 15.50 -13.16
C PRO A 51 2.16 14.67 -11.95
N HIS A 52 1.38 13.64 -11.65
CA HIS A 52 1.76 12.65 -10.66
C HIS A 52 2.89 11.74 -11.23
N PRO A 53 3.86 11.27 -10.42
CA PRO A 53 4.96 10.41 -10.87
C PRO A 53 4.53 9.16 -11.66
N VAL A 54 3.40 8.53 -11.31
CA VAL A 54 2.84 7.42 -12.09
C VAL A 54 2.53 7.85 -13.53
N GLY A 55 1.91 9.02 -13.72
CA GLY A 55 1.63 9.56 -15.05
C GLY A 55 2.90 9.83 -15.86
N LEU A 56 3.98 10.31 -15.21
CA LEU A 56 5.28 10.46 -15.85
C LEU A 56 5.85 9.12 -16.32
N ALA A 57 5.73 8.08 -15.48
CA ALA A 57 6.16 6.72 -15.84
C ALA A 57 5.36 6.16 -17.02
N GLN A 58 4.04 6.37 -17.02
CA GLN A 58 3.15 5.97 -18.12
C GLN A 58 3.54 6.65 -19.43
N ALA A 59 3.81 7.96 -19.42
CA ALA A 59 4.22 8.71 -20.60
C ALA A 59 5.53 8.13 -21.20
N VAL A 60 6.49 7.79 -20.37
CA VAL A 60 7.74 7.16 -20.83
C VAL A 60 7.49 5.76 -21.36
N ALA A 61 6.73 4.94 -20.62
CA ALA A 61 6.50 3.54 -20.97
C ALA A 61 5.71 3.39 -22.28
N ARG A 62 4.77 4.30 -22.59
CA ARG A 62 4.05 4.31 -23.88
C ARG A 62 4.95 4.44 -25.10
N THR A 63 6.11 5.07 -24.95
CA THR A 63 7.05 5.29 -26.07
C THR A 63 8.13 4.24 -26.18
N ASP A 64 8.23 3.32 -25.23
CA ASP A 64 9.26 2.30 -25.15
C ASP A 64 8.64 0.90 -24.97
N PRO A 65 8.65 0.06 -26.01
CA PRO A 65 8.02 -1.27 -25.96
C PRO A 65 8.73 -2.23 -24.98
N HIS A 66 9.97 -1.91 -24.57
CA HIS A 66 10.72 -2.71 -23.61
C HIS A 66 10.55 -2.24 -22.16
N ALA A 67 9.90 -1.10 -21.94
CA ALA A 67 9.69 -0.55 -20.63
C ALA A 67 8.55 -1.29 -19.89
N VAL A 68 8.78 -1.58 -18.60
CA VAL A 68 7.81 -2.13 -17.67
C VAL A 68 7.84 -1.27 -16.40
N ILE A 69 6.72 -0.68 -16.03
CA ILE A 69 6.58 0.03 -14.76
C ILE A 69 6.64 -1.02 -13.64
N CYS A 70 7.52 -0.82 -12.65
CA CYS A 70 7.81 -1.84 -11.63
C CYS A 70 8.03 -1.24 -10.23
N SER A 71 8.21 -2.11 -9.25
CA SER A 71 8.63 -1.76 -7.89
C SER A 71 7.75 -0.64 -7.29
N VAL A 72 8.35 0.38 -6.66
CA VAL A 72 7.65 1.50 -5.99
C VAL A 72 6.66 2.22 -6.90
N THR A 73 6.99 2.43 -8.17
CA THR A 73 6.09 3.13 -9.09
C THR A 73 4.85 2.30 -9.42
N ALA A 74 5.01 1.00 -9.64
CA ALA A 74 3.89 0.07 -9.81
C ALA A 74 3.04 -0.01 -8.54
N ALA A 75 3.68 -0.12 -7.37
CA ALA A 75 3.02 -0.14 -6.07
C ALA A 75 2.19 1.13 -5.82
N ARG A 76 2.73 2.31 -6.13
CA ARG A 76 1.97 3.58 -6.04
C ARG A 76 0.76 3.59 -6.96
N TRP A 77 0.90 3.08 -8.18
CA TRP A 77 -0.20 3.01 -9.13
C TRP A 77 -1.33 2.08 -8.67
N MET A 78 -0.97 1.02 -7.97
CA MET A 78 -1.93 0.06 -7.39
C MET A 78 -2.54 0.54 -6.08
N GLY A 79 -1.99 1.59 -5.45
CA GLY A 79 -2.40 2.08 -4.13
C GLY A 79 -1.86 1.21 -2.98
N VAL A 80 -0.74 0.51 -3.18
CA VAL A 80 -0.10 -0.30 -2.14
C VAL A 80 0.43 0.60 -1.02
N ARG A 81 0.35 0.13 0.22
CA ARG A 81 0.84 0.83 1.40
C ARG A 81 2.37 0.94 1.35
N LEU A 82 2.85 2.17 1.23
CA LEU A 82 4.27 2.47 1.15
C LEU A 82 4.67 3.47 2.24
N PRO A 83 5.91 3.41 2.74
CA PRO A 83 6.44 4.41 3.65
C PRO A 83 6.51 5.78 2.97
N GLN A 84 6.45 6.86 3.80
CA GLN A 84 6.34 8.24 3.32
C GLN A 84 7.42 8.61 2.30
N ARG A 85 8.67 8.19 2.52
CA ARG A 85 9.77 8.47 1.57
C ARG A 85 9.50 7.98 0.14
N PHE A 86 8.74 6.91 -0.02
CA PHE A 86 8.35 6.39 -1.33
C PHE A 86 7.00 6.92 -1.83
N ARG A 87 6.17 7.43 -0.93
CA ARG A 87 4.93 8.12 -1.33
C ARG A 87 5.21 9.46 -1.99
N THR A 88 6.27 10.14 -1.57
CA THR A 88 6.71 11.45 -2.07
C THR A 88 7.89 11.37 -3.06
N GLU A 89 8.43 10.17 -3.34
CA GLU A 89 9.54 10.00 -4.28
C GLU A 89 9.17 10.53 -5.67
N GLU A 90 9.94 11.46 -6.20
CA GLU A 90 9.71 12.02 -7.55
C GLU A 90 10.25 11.11 -8.66
N ALA A 91 11.25 10.28 -8.36
CA ALA A 91 11.81 9.35 -9.31
C ALA A 91 10.82 8.22 -9.62
N VAL A 92 10.82 7.78 -10.87
CA VAL A 92 10.02 6.64 -11.33
C VAL A 92 10.89 5.42 -11.61
N ARG A 93 10.37 4.24 -11.31
CA ARG A 93 11.09 2.97 -11.49
C ARG A 93 10.53 2.24 -12.69
N ILE A 94 11.43 1.99 -13.64
CA ILE A 94 11.09 1.31 -14.90
C ILE A 94 12.15 0.22 -15.13
N ALA A 95 11.71 -1.02 -15.29
CA ALA A 95 12.58 -2.10 -15.75
C ALA A 95 12.53 -2.22 -17.27
N ARG A 96 13.62 -2.68 -17.85
CA ARG A 96 13.74 -2.96 -19.29
C ARG A 96 13.94 -4.45 -19.53
N THR A 97 13.31 -4.95 -20.57
CA THR A 97 13.40 -6.37 -20.97
C THR A 97 14.43 -6.64 -22.06
N ASP A 98 15.08 -5.58 -22.61
CA ASP A 98 16.09 -5.67 -23.68
C ASP A 98 17.56 -5.66 -23.17
N GLY A 99 17.75 -5.81 -21.86
CA GLY A 99 19.08 -5.79 -21.25
C GLY A 99 19.73 -4.41 -21.10
N ARG A 100 19.07 -3.34 -21.53
CA ARG A 100 19.58 -1.97 -21.42
C ARG A 100 19.08 -1.32 -20.14
N ASP A 101 19.91 -1.21 -19.12
CA ASP A 101 19.54 -0.70 -17.79
C ASP A 101 19.73 0.81 -17.60
N ARG A 102 20.35 1.50 -18.57
CA ARG A 102 20.73 2.89 -18.40
C ARG A 102 19.70 3.86 -18.96
N SER A 103 19.02 4.58 -18.07
CA SER A 103 18.35 5.82 -18.43
C SER A 103 19.33 6.99 -18.24
N ARG A 104 19.47 7.87 -19.25
CA ARG A 104 20.21 9.16 -19.11
C ARG A 104 19.40 10.19 -18.28
N ARG A 105 18.17 9.86 -17.90
CA ARG A 105 17.26 10.76 -17.18
C ARG A 105 17.39 10.51 -15.69
N ARG A 106 17.92 11.46 -14.92
CA ARG A 106 18.14 11.36 -13.47
C ARG A 106 16.90 11.01 -12.64
N TRP A 107 15.72 11.33 -13.17
CA TRP A 107 14.44 11.05 -12.52
C TRP A 107 13.86 9.66 -12.84
N ILE A 108 14.58 8.84 -13.64
CA ILE A 108 14.24 7.44 -13.92
C ILE A 108 15.27 6.54 -13.28
N ILE A 109 14.82 5.72 -12.34
CA ILE A 109 15.61 4.62 -11.78
C ILE A 109 15.35 3.40 -12.69
N ALA A 110 16.25 3.21 -13.65
CA ALA A 110 16.16 2.10 -14.57
C ALA A 110 16.82 0.85 -14.00
N SER A 111 16.29 -0.31 -14.36
CA SER A 111 16.87 -1.62 -14.08
C SER A 111 16.61 -2.56 -15.25
N THR A 112 17.33 -3.67 -15.31
CA THR A 112 17.01 -4.78 -16.19
C THR A 112 16.24 -5.84 -15.43
N ALA A 113 15.27 -6.47 -16.09
CA ALA A 113 14.53 -7.59 -15.54
C ALA A 113 14.05 -8.53 -16.63
N SER A 114 14.07 -9.81 -16.33
CA SER A 114 13.35 -10.84 -17.06
C SER A 114 12.05 -11.15 -16.30
N TYR A 115 10.99 -11.38 -17.05
CA TYR A 115 9.68 -11.69 -16.53
C TYR A 115 9.22 -13.05 -17.08
N ARG A 116 8.65 -13.86 -16.21
CA ARG A 116 7.93 -15.07 -16.62
C ARG A 116 6.54 -14.70 -17.17
N PRO A 117 5.90 -15.56 -17.96
CA PRO A 117 4.52 -15.37 -18.35
C PRO A 117 3.63 -15.10 -17.12
N GLY A 118 2.72 -14.13 -17.21
CA GLY A 118 1.83 -13.75 -16.11
C GLY A 118 2.41 -12.77 -15.06
N GLU A 119 3.68 -12.34 -15.17
CA GLU A 119 4.26 -11.37 -14.23
C GLU A 119 4.10 -9.91 -14.65
N VAL A 120 3.71 -9.67 -15.87
CA VAL A 120 3.48 -8.34 -16.45
C VAL A 120 2.11 -8.32 -17.09
N LEU A 121 1.36 -7.26 -16.83
CA LEU A 121 0.06 -7.01 -17.43
C LEU A 121 0.07 -5.69 -18.23
N MET A 122 -0.89 -5.56 -19.12
CA MET A 122 -1.18 -4.30 -19.80
C MET A 122 -2.24 -3.54 -19.01
N ARG A 123 -1.96 -2.29 -18.65
CA ARG A 123 -2.90 -1.39 -18.01
C ARG A 123 -2.74 0.01 -18.63
N ASP A 124 -3.83 0.63 -19.02
CA ASP A 124 -3.84 1.96 -19.67
C ASP A 124 -2.82 2.10 -20.82
N GLY A 125 -2.66 1.04 -21.62
CA GLY A 125 -1.77 1.00 -22.78
C GLY A 125 -0.28 0.88 -22.45
N VAL A 126 0.09 0.58 -21.21
CA VAL A 126 1.50 0.37 -20.80
C VAL A 126 1.68 -0.92 -20.02
N ARG A 127 2.91 -1.44 -20.05
CA ARG A 127 3.30 -2.65 -19.33
C ARG A 127 3.60 -2.31 -17.87
N VAL A 128 3.04 -3.07 -16.94
CA VAL A 128 3.27 -2.93 -15.49
C VAL A 128 3.37 -4.30 -14.85
N THR A 129 4.18 -4.43 -13.81
CA THR A 129 4.27 -5.67 -13.02
C THR A 129 2.95 -5.97 -12.32
N THR A 130 2.59 -7.27 -12.23
CA THR A 130 1.44 -7.72 -11.43
C THR A 130 1.63 -7.38 -9.95
N PRO A 131 0.58 -7.38 -9.11
CA PRO A 131 0.71 -7.15 -7.68
C PRO A 131 1.71 -8.10 -7.01
N ALA A 132 1.64 -9.40 -7.31
CA ALA A 132 2.57 -10.39 -6.76
C ALA A 132 4.02 -10.13 -7.22
N ARG A 133 4.25 -9.81 -8.49
CA ARG A 133 5.58 -9.44 -8.96
C ARG A 133 6.06 -8.12 -8.34
N THR A 134 5.19 -7.16 -8.16
CA THR A 134 5.51 -5.89 -7.48
C THR A 134 5.98 -6.14 -6.05
N PHE A 135 5.34 -7.05 -5.29
CA PHE A 135 5.80 -7.47 -3.96
C PHE A 135 7.26 -7.97 -3.97
N LEU A 136 7.59 -8.85 -4.91
CA LEU A 136 8.96 -9.36 -5.08
C LEU A 136 9.96 -8.22 -5.38
N ASP A 137 9.59 -7.28 -6.24
CA ASP A 137 10.43 -6.13 -6.59
C ASP A 137 10.64 -5.19 -5.39
N LEU A 138 9.61 -5.00 -4.54
CA LEU A 138 9.65 -4.18 -3.33
C LEU A 138 10.63 -4.72 -2.28
N ALA A 139 10.82 -6.03 -2.18
CA ALA A 139 11.76 -6.63 -1.24
C ALA A 139 13.22 -6.14 -1.39
N ARG A 140 13.55 -5.52 -2.51
CA ARG A 140 14.88 -4.94 -2.76
C ARG A 140 15.07 -3.57 -2.12
N VAL A 141 13.99 -2.87 -1.78
CA VAL A 141 14.00 -1.45 -1.37
C VAL A 141 13.29 -1.19 -0.04
N LEU A 142 12.40 -2.08 0.38
CA LEU A 142 11.69 -2.00 1.66
C LEU A 142 12.44 -2.77 2.76
N SER A 143 12.31 -2.33 4.01
CA SER A 143 12.66 -3.16 5.17
C SER A 143 11.71 -4.35 5.27
N GLU A 144 11.96 -5.28 6.20
CA GLU A 144 11.06 -6.42 6.42
C GLU A 144 9.68 -5.96 6.89
N GLU A 145 9.63 -5.09 7.90
CA GLU A 145 8.38 -4.53 8.43
C GLU A 145 7.58 -3.79 7.34
N GLU A 146 8.25 -2.93 6.57
CA GLU A 146 7.60 -2.22 5.47
C GLU A 146 7.07 -3.16 4.39
N LEU A 147 7.77 -4.27 4.15
CA LEU A 147 7.34 -5.27 3.18
C LEU A 147 6.16 -6.09 3.73
N ILE A 148 6.09 -6.35 5.05
CA ILE A 148 4.91 -6.94 5.69
C ILE A 148 3.70 -6.01 5.53
N ILE A 149 3.86 -4.73 5.84
CA ILE A 149 2.79 -3.72 5.68
C ILE A 149 2.28 -3.66 4.23
N ALA A 150 3.20 -3.67 3.27
CA ALA A 150 2.85 -3.67 1.85
C ALA A 150 2.15 -4.98 1.45
N GLY A 151 2.65 -6.13 1.92
CA GLY A 151 2.11 -7.46 1.65
C GLY A 151 0.71 -7.65 2.24
N ASP A 152 0.50 -7.28 3.50
CA ASP A 152 -0.83 -7.31 4.13
C ASP A 152 -1.82 -6.46 3.32
N GLY A 153 -1.39 -5.25 2.88
CA GLY A 153 -2.23 -4.40 2.03
C GLY A 153 -2.52 -4.98 0.64
N LEU A 154 -1.64 -5.80 0.07
CA LEU A 154 -1.88 -6.48 -1.21
C LEU A 154 -2.94 -7.58 -1.13
N ILE A 155 -2.97 -8.31 0.00
CA ILE A 155 -3.86 -9.46 0.21
C ILE A 155 -5.12 -9.10 1.02
N CYS A 156 -5.29 -7.84 1.40
CA CYS A 156 -6.45 -7.36 2.18
C CYS A 156 -7.64 -7.08 1.27
N ALA A 157 -8.81 -7.59 1.65
CA ALA A 157 -10.10 -7.10 1.17
C ALA A 157 -10.51 -5.93 2.06
N HIS A 158 -10.43 -4.71 1.55
CA HIS A 158 -10.72 -3.51 2.34
C HIS A 158 -12.19 -3.42 2.74
N ARG A 159 -12.47 -3.40 4.02
CA ARG A 159 -13.83 -3.36 4.57
C ARG A 159 -14.24 -1.98 5.00
N HIS A 160 -13.29 -1.16 5.40
CA HIS A 160 -13.50 0.15 5.98
C HIS A 160 -12.70 1.24 5.25
N GLY A 161 -13.01 2.50 5.57
CA GLY A 161 -12.29 3.66 5.09
C GLY A 161 -12.46 3.95 3.59
N PRO A 162 -11.59 4.77 3.02
CA PRO A 162 -11.71 5.22 1.62
C PRO A 162 -11.55 4.11 0.56
N LEU A 163 -11.07 2.95 0.96
CA LEU A 163 -10.89 1.79 0.09
C LEU A 163 -11.95 0.72 0.29
N ALA A 164 -12.96 0.96 1.13
CA ALA A 164 -14.02 0.00 1.42
C ALA A 164 -14.65 -0.59 0.14
N GLY A 165 -14.84 -1.92 0.14
CA GLY A 165 -15.35 -2.67 -0.99
C GLY A 165 -14.31 -3.05 -2.06
N ARG A 166 -13.05 -2.61 -1.92
CA ARG A 166 -11.99 -3.06 -2.83
C ARG A 166 -11.59 -4.50 -2.52
N PRO A 167 -11.56 -5.36 -3.54
CA PRO A 167 -11.04 -6.71 -3.39
C PRO A 167 -9.51 -6.68 -3.18
N PRO A 168 -8.92 -7.78 -2.65
CA PRO A 168 -7.47 -7.92 -2.58
C PRO A 168 -6.85 -7.80 -3.98
N LEU A 169 -5.67 -7.20 -4.05
CA LEU A 169 -4.93 -7.06 -5.31
C LEU A 169 -4.35 -8.39 -5.79
N CYS A 170 -4.01 -9.27 -4.86
CA CYS A 170 -3.61 -10.65 -5.10
C CYS A 170 -3.89 -11.52 -3.88
N THR A 171 -3.77 -12.84 -4.04
CA THR A 171 -3.89 -13.79 -2.93
C THR A 171 -2.53 -14.06 -2.28
N LEU A 172 -2.54 -14.58 -1.06
CA LEU A 172 -1.32 -15.04 -0.37
C LEU A 172 -0.63 -16.17 -1.16
N ASP A 173 -1.39 -17.04 -1.83
CA ASP A 173 -0.83 -18.10 -2.65
C ASP A 173 -0.11 -17.57 -3.88
N GLN A 174 -0.64 -16.54 -4.53
CA GLN A 174 0.06 -15.85 -5.61
C GLN A 174 1.39 -15.22 -5.14
N LEU A 175 1.44 -14.71 -3.90
CA LEU A 175 2.70 -14.22 -3.31
C LEU A 175 3.68 -15.38 -3.04
N ARG A 176 3.20 -16.53 -2.57
CA ARG A 176 4.03 -17.73 -2.36
C ARG A 176 4.58 -18.26 -3.67
N GLU A 177 3.75 -18.37 -4.70
CA GLU A 177 4.12 -18.81 -6.03
C GLU A 177 5.22 -17.96 -6.66
N ILE A 178 5.08 -16.61 -6.64
CA ILE A 178 6.09 -15.72 -7.21
C ILE A 178 7.42 -15.81 -6.47
N VAL A 179 7.40 -15.92 -5.13
CA VAL A 179 8.60 -16.06 -4.31
C VAL A 179 9.29 -17.41 -4.55
N HIS A 180 8.52 -18.49 -4.68
CA HIS A 180 9.04 -19.81 -5.01
C HIS A 180 9.69 -19.81 -6.41
N ALA A 181 9.01 -19.22 -7.38
CA ALA A 181 9.45 -19.16 -8.77
C ALA A 181 10.78 -18.37 -8.96
N HIS A 182 11.13 -17.48 -8.02
CA HIS A 182 12.31 -16.60 -8.11
C HIS A 182 13.33 -16.85 -6.99
N SER A 183 13.65 -18.10 -6.69
CA SER A 183 14.48 -18.52 -5.55
C SER A 183 15.87 -17.88 -5.47
N GLY A 184 16.45 -17.43 -6.59
CA GLY A 184 17.79 -16.82 -6.67
C GLY A 184 17.82 -15.30 -6.74
N CYS A 185 16.67 -14.61 -6.71
CA CYS A 185 16.65 -13.16 -6.90
C CYS A 185 17.11 -12.39 -5.64
N ARG A 186 17.60 -11.16 -5.86
CA ARG A 186 17.97 -10.25 -4.76
C ARG A 186 16.72 -9.89 -3.94
N GLY A 187 16.79 -10.04 -2.61
CA GLY A 187 15.69 -9.78 -1.69
C GLY A 187 14.85 -11.02 -1.37
N ILE A 188 15.11 -12.17 -1.99
CA ILE A 188 14.30 -13.39 -1.82
C ILE A 188 14.24 -13.89 -0.37
N ARG A 189 15.32 -13.76 0.40
CA ARG A 189 15.32 -14.14 1.83
C ARG A 189 14.29 -13.31 2.58
N ARG A 190 14.28 -11.99 2.36
CA ARG A 190 13.28 -11.08 2.97
C ARG A 190 11.87 -11.43 2.55
N CYS A 191 11.62 -11.77 1.27
CA CYS A 191 10.30 -12.23 0.85
C CYS A 191 9.85 -13.47 1.64
N ARG A 192 10.73 -14.45 1.84
CA ARG A 192 10.42 -15.69 2.57
C ARG A 192 10.07 -15.41 4.03
N THR A 193 10.92 -14.66 4.74
CA THR A 193 10.62 -14.29 6.14
C THR A 193 9.35 -13.46 6.26
N THR A 194 9.12 -12.55 5.32
CA THR A 194 7.89 -11.75 5.27
C THR A 194 6.65 -12.63 5.07
N LEU A 195 6.68 -13.60 4.14
CA LEU A 195 5.52 -14.46 3.85
C LEU A 195 4.98 -15.20 5.09
N GLU A 196 5.87 -15.60 6.00
CA GLU A 196 5.48 -16.28 7.26
C GLU A 196 4.69 -15.34 8.20
N ARG A 197 4.92 -14.04 8.08
CA ARG A 197 4.35 -13.00 8.91
C ARG A 197 3.18 -12.25 8.29
N LEU A 198 2.84 -12.53 7.02
CA LEU A 198 1.67 -11.91 6.38
C LEU A 198 0.37 -12.44 7.00
N ARG A 199 -0.59 -11.53 7.14
CA ARG A 199 -1.94 -11.86 7.62
C ARG A 199 -2.99 -11.19 6.74
N VAL A 200 -3.97 -11.96 6.33
CA VAL A 200 -5.18 -11.43 5.65
C VAL A 200 -6.04 -10.73 6.69
N GLY A 201 -6.63 -9.60 6.31
CA GLY A 201 -7.61 -8.89 7.15
C GLY A 201 -7.09 -7.64 7.85
N SER A 202 -5.79 -7.30 7.73
CA SER A 202 -5.29 -5.99 8.20
C SER A 202 -5.71 -4.90 7.22
N ASP A 203 -6.56 -3.98 7.65
CA ASP A 203 -7.15 -2.95 6.77
C ASP A 203 -6.33 -1.65 6.71
N SER A 204 -5.35 -1.49 7.59
CA SER A 204 -4.46 -0.32 7.61
C SER A 204 -3.01 -0.67 7.98
N ALA A 205 -2.07 0.25 7.67
CA ALA A 205 -0.68 0.08 8.08
C ALA A 205 -0.48 0.11 9.61
N PRO A 206 -1.16 0.99 10.39
CA PRO A 206 -1.08 0.96 11.85
C PRO A 206 -1.55 -0.34 12.48
N GLU A 207 -2.59 -0.99 11.94
CA GLU A 207 -3.05 -2.30 12.42
C GLU A 207 -1.98 -3.37 12.24
N THR A 208 -1.32 -3.41 11.05
CA THR A 208 -0.17 -4.30 10.82
C THR A 208 0.95 -4.01 11.82
N VAL A 209 1.30 -2.73 12.05
CA VAL A 209 2.36 -2.36 13.01
C VAL A 209 1.98 -2.78 14.43
N LEU A 210 0.75 -2.51 14.87
CA LEU A 210 0.27 -2.90 16.21
C LEU A 210 0.40 -4.42 16.41
N ARG A 211 -0.09 -5.20 15.46
CA ARG A 211 0.04 -6.66 15.48
C ARG A 211 1.50 -7.10 15.60
N LEU A 212 2.39 -6.52 14.80
CA LEU A 212 3.81 -6.88 14.83
C LEU A 212 4.46 -6.55 16.18
N ARG A 213 4.15 -5.42 16.80
CA ARG A 213 4.67 -5.04 18.13
C ARG A 213 4.14 -5.95 19.23
N LEU A 214 2.87 -6.40 19.12
CA LEU A 214 2.30 -7.36 20.07
C LEU A 214 2.94 -8.73 19.91
N GLU A 215 3.12 -9.24 18.69
CA GLU A 215 3.83 -10.49 18.39
C GLU A 215 5.29 -10.46 18.91
N GLU A 216 6.01 -9.35 18.72
CA GLU A 216 7.38 -9.14 19.21
C GLU A 216 7.46 -9.14 20.74
N PHE A 217 6.44 -8.67 21.43
CA PHE A 217 6.34 -8.74 22.88
C PHE A 217 5.97 -10.14 23.41
N GLY A 218 5.50 -11.04 22.55
CA GLY A 218 5.10 -12.40 22.90
C GLY A 218 3.59 -12.66 22.92
N ILE A 219 2.76 -11.66 22.53
CA ILE A 219 1.32 -11.87 22.37
C ILE A 219 1.08 -12.59 21.04
N ILE A 220 0.76 -13.86 21.13
CA ILE A 220 0.48 -14.73 19.98
C ILE A 220 -1.02 -15.03 19.89
N GLY A 221 -1.46 -15.53 18.73
CA GLY A 221 -2.86 -15.96 18.55
C GLY A 221 -3.85 -14.81 18.32
N LEU A 222 -3.34 -13.61 18.00
CA LEU A 222 -4.21 -12.52 17.54
C LEU A 222 -4.82 -12.87 16.18
N LEU A 223 -6.14 -12.81 16.11
CA LEU A 223 -6.90 -13.09 14.90
C LEU A 223 -7.31 -11.79 14.23
N LEU A 224 -7.30 -11.81 12.91
CA LEU A 224 -7.81 -10.75 12.07
C LEU A 224 -9.05 -11.28 11.32
N ASP A 225 -9.83 -10.38 10.76
CA ASP A 225 -10.99 -10.74 9.94
C ASP A 225 -12.07 -11.53 10.68
N VAL A 226 -12.13 -11.41 12.02
CA VAL A 226 -13.13 -12.08 12.84
C VAL A 226 -14.46 -11.34 12.76
N ARG A 227 -15.56 -12.09 12.69
CA ARG A 227 -16.93 -11.58 12.74
C ARG A 227 -17.53 -11.96 14.09
N LEU A 228 -17.83 -10.96 14.90
CA LEU A 228 -18.54 -11.14 16.16
C LEU A 228 -20.03 -10.87 15.91
N GLU A 229 -20.84 -11.91 15.91
CA GLU A 229 -22.28 -11.79 15.76
C GLU A 229 -22.91 -11.25 17.05
N CYS A 230 -23.80 -10.26 16.92
CA CYS A 230 -24.48 -9.66 18.05
C CYS A 230 -25.87 -10.30 18.23
N PRO A 231 -26.30 -10.62 19.46
CA PRO A 231 -27.62 -11.22 19.74
C PRO A 231 -28.78 -10.37 19.21
N GLU A 232 -28.63 -9.05 19.22
CA GLU A 232 -29.64 -8.09 18.74
C GLU A 232 -29.60 -7.86 17.23
N GLY A 233 -28.76 -8.63 16.51
CA GLY A 233 -28.49 -8.49 15.10
C GLY A 233 -27.33 -7.55 14.80
N GLY A 234 -26.72 -7.77 13.63
CA GLY A 234 -25.52 -7.06 13.19
C GLY A 234 -24.21 -7.74 13.60
N THR A 235 -23.14 -7.25 13.03
CA THR A 235 -21.80 -7.84 13.18
C THR A 235 -20.81 -6.76 13.61
N VAL A 236 -19.89 -7.09 14.51
CA VAL A 236 -18.69 -6.28 14.82
C VAL A 236 -17.48 -6.92 14.19
N LEU A 237 -16.63 -6.11 13.60
CA LEU A 237 -15.38 -6.51 12.96
C LEU A 237 -14.22 -5.86 13.72
N PRO A 238 -13.54 -6.58 14.63
CA PRO A 238 -12.31 -6.09 15.26
C PRO A 238 -11.18 -5.92 14.27
N ASP A 239 -10.30 -4.93 14.49
CA ASP A 239 -9.05 -4.83 13.75
C ASP A 239 -8.11 -5.97 14.16
N LEU A 240 -8.06 -6.28 15.49
CA LEU A 240 -7.41 -7.45 16.05
C LEU A 240 -8.33 -8.07 17.12
N TRP A 241 -8.35 -9.38 17.18
CA TRP A 241 -9.16 -10.14 18.13
C TRP A 241 -8.30 -11.09 18.95
N HIS A 242 -8.43 -11.02 20.27
CA HIS A 242 -7.87 -12.02 21.20
C HIS A 242 -8.98 -12.90 21.73
N GLU A 243 -8.99 -14.16 21.26
CA GLU A 243 -10.11 -15.10 21.49
C GLU A 243 -10.34 -15.38 22.97
N GLU A 244 -9.30 -15.79 23.70
CA GLU A 244 -9.44 -16.22 25.09
C GLU A 244 -9.85 -15.05 26.01
N ALA A 245 -9.27 -13.88 25.82
CA ALA A 245 -9.65 -12.69 26.57
C ALA A 245 -10.97 -12.07 26.08
N ARG A 246 -11.53 -12.55 24.97
CA ARG A 246 -12.68 -11.94 24.29
C ARG A 246 -12.49 -10.42 24.15
N LEU A 247 -11.30 -10.01 23.66
CA LEU A 247 -10.89 -8.62 23.56
C LEU A 247 -10.88 -8.20 22.08
N SER A 248 -11.73 -7.22 21.75
CA SER A 248 -11.76 -6.52 20.48
C SER A 248 -10.80 -5.33 20.56
N ILE A 249 -9.71 -5.34 19.81
CA ILE A 249 -8.74 -4.26 19.75
C ILE A 249 -9.02 -3.48 18.49
N GLN A 250 -9.22 -2.16 18.63
CA GLN A 250 -9.50 -1.23 17.54
C GLN A 250 -8.42 -0.15 17.49
N TYR A 251 -7.86 0.09 16.33
CA TYR A 251 -6.99 1.23 16.11
C TYR A 251 -7.82 2.45 15.71
N ASP A 252 -7.74 3.49 16.50
CA ASP A 252 -8.38 4.77 16.21
C ASP A 252 -7.32 5.79 15.73
N GLY A 253 -7.34 6.07 14.44
CA GLY A 253 -6.46 7.07 13.81
C GLY A 253 -6.80 8.49 14.26
N VAL A 254 -6.02 9.45 13.77
CA VAL A 254 -6.31 10.89 13.96
C VAL A 254 -7.51 11.24 13.07
N HIS A 255 -8.72 11.06 13.55
CA HIS A 255 -9.91 11.57 12.89
C HIS A 255 -10.40 12.82 13.62
N HIS A 256 -10.65 13.88 12.86
CA HIS A 256 -11.35 15.05 13.36
C HIS A 256 -12.73 14.62 13.86
N SER A 257 -13.16 15.21 14.97
CA SER A 257 -14.40 14.88 15.70
C SER A 257 -15.65 15.13 14.84
N ASP A 258 -15.98 14.16 13.99
CA ASP A 258 -17.26 14.13 13.29
C ASP A 258 -18.32 13.54 14.25
N PRO A 259 -19.39 14.27 14.60
CA PRO A 259 -20.47 13.78 15.48
C PRO A 259 -21.07 12.45 15.02
N ALA A 260 -21.15 12.22 13.71
CA ALA A 260 -21.62 10.97 13.13
C ALA A 260 -20.66 9.80 13.42
N GLN A 261 -19.35 10.08 13.51
CA GLN A 261 -18.37 9.07 13.90
C GLN A 261 -18.51 8.68 15.36
N ILE A 262 -18.69 9.66 16.26
CA ILE A 262 -18.89 9.41 17.70
C ILE A 262 -20.10 8.48 17.91
N SER A 263 -21.23 8.76 17.25
CA SER A 263 -22.44 7.92 17.36
C SER A 263 -22.20 6.49 16.87
N ARG A 264 -21.48 6.31 15.76
CA ARG A 264 -21.11 4.98 15.24
C ARG A 264 -20.21 4.23 16.21
N ASP A 265 -19.29 4.93 16.87
CA ASP A 265 -18.35 4.35 17.81
C ASP A 265 -19.03 3.90 19.10
N VAL A 266 -19.98 4.69 19.63
CA VAL A 266 -20.81 4.31 20.78
C VAL A 266 -21.64 3.07 20.47
N GLU A 267 -22.27 3.03 19.30
CA GLU A 267 -23.07 1.89 18.87
C GLU A 267 -22.20 0.63 18.66
N ARG A 268 -21.01 0.77 18.08
CA ARG A 268 -20.08 -0.35 17.94
C ARG A 268 -19.67 -0.91 19.30
N ASN A 269 -19.32 -0.05 20.27
CA ASN A 269 -18.96 -0.48 21.62
C ASN A 269 -20.13 -1.22 22.31
N ARG A 270 -21.37 -0.71 22.17
CA ARG A 270 -22.58 -1.38 22.67
C ARG A 270 -22.73 -2.77 22.09
N ARG A 271 -22.57 -2.91 20.77
CA ARG A 271 -22.66 -4.21 20.07
C ARG A 271 -21.55 -5.16 20.48
N THR A 272 -20.31 -4.66 20.64
CA THR A 272 -19.17 -5.46 21.11
C THR A 272 -19.47 -6.07 22.48
N ARG A 273 -20.01 -5.26 23.41
CA ARG A 273 -20.43 -5.75 24.74
C ARG A 273 -21.57 -6.74 24.68
N ALA A 274 -22.56 -6.51 23.83
CA ALA A 274 -23.68 -7.44 23.62
C ALA A 274 -23.21 -8.79 23.07
N ALA A 275 -22.14 -8.81 22.26
CA ALA A 275 -21.47 -10.02 21.81
C ALA A 275 -20.59 -10.70 22.89
N GLY A 276 -20.60 -10.20 24.15
CA GLY A 276 -19.82 -10.72 25.27
C GLY A 276 -18.32 -10.43 25.15
N ALA A 277 -17.93 -9.40 24.45
CA ALA A 277 -16.55 -8.96 24.26
C ALA A 277 -16.32 -7.57 24.90
N GLU A 278 -15.07 -7.22 25.16
CA GLU A 278 -14.66 -5.88 25.53
C GLU A 278 -13.95 -5.19 24.36
N GLU A 279 -14.19 -3.88 24.18
CA GLU A 279 -13.50 -3.09 23.17
C GLU A 279 -12.38 -2.28 23.82
N LEU A 280 -11.15 -2.49 23.36
CA LEU A 280 -10.00 -1.66 23.68
C LEU A 280 -9.66 -0.79 22.46
N ARG A 281 -9.60 0.52 22.65
CA ARG A 281 -9.20 1.48 21.62
C ARG A 281 -7.76 1.89 21.80
N ILE A 282 -6.98 1.72 20.75
CA ILE A 282 -5.59 2.16 20.64
C ILE A 282 -5.55 3.42 19.78
N MET A 283 -5.18 4.53 20.42
CA MET A 283 -5.09 5.82 19.76
C MET A 283 -3.74 5.98 19.05
N HIS A 284 -3.68 6.86 18.06
CA HIS A 284 -2.41 7.18 17.37
C HIS A 284 -1.27 7.53 18.33
N ARG A 285 -1.54 8.28 19.42
CA ARG A 285 -0.53 8.60 20.44
C ARG A 285 0.04 7.36 21.14
N ASP A 286 -0.76 6.32 21.32
CA ASP A 286 -0.32 5.09 22.00
C ASP A 286 0.61 4.27 21.11
N MET A 287 0.53 4.44 19.79
CA MET A 287 1.45 3.86 18.79
C MET A 287 2.79 4.60 18.71
N THR A 288 2.86 5.84 19.18
CA THR A 288 4.05 6.69 19.05
C THR A 288 4.73 7.00 20.39
N THR A 289 4.08 6.72 21.52
CA THR A 289 4.63 6.92 22.85
C THR A 289 5.39 5.67 23.31
N GLU A 290 6.68 5.81 23.59
CA GLU A 290 7.48 4.75 24.20
C GLU A 290 7.32 4.74 25.72
N VAL A 291 7.27 3.55 26.31
CA VAL A 291 7.22 3.30 27.74
C VAL A 291 8.17 2.17 28.12
N VAL A 292 8.57 2.10 29.38
CA VAL A 292 9.25 0.91 29.92
C VAL A 292 8.21 0.03 30.60
N PHE A 293 7.95 -1.13 30.03
CA PHE A 293 7.00 -2.09 30.54
C PHE A 293 7.69 -3.44 30.72
N ARG A 294 7.66 -4.00 31.92
CA ARG A 294 8.33 -5.27 32.28
C ARG A 294 9.82 -5.31 31.92
N GLY A 295 10.50 -4.18 32.11
CA GLY A 295 11.93 -4.05 31.80
C GLY A 295 12.28 -3.90 30.32
N GLN A 296 11.30 -3.85 29.43
CA GLN A 296 11.49 -3.66 27.98
C GLN A 296 10.96 -2.31 27.52
N ARG A 297 11.61 -1.70 26.54
CA ARG A 297 11.06 -0.55 25.82
C ARG A 297 10.04 -1.01 24.81
N VAL A 298 8.80 -0.56 24.96
CA VAL A 298 7.69 -0.88 24.07
C VAL A 298 6.87 0.38 23.77
N ILE A 299 6.06 0.34 22.72
CA ILE A 299 5.05 1.37 22.51
C ILE A 299 3.94 1.20 23.56
N ARG A 300 3.33 2.29 24.00
CA ARG A 300 2.26 2.28 25.00
C ARG A 300 1.10 1.36 24.63
N ALA A 301 0.80 1.23 23.35
CA ALA A 301 -0.23 0.32 22.85
C ALA A 301 -0.01 -1.14 23.30
N VAL A 302 1.25 -1.61 23.33
CA VAL A 302 1.58 -2.97 23.83
C VAL A 302 1.23 -3.10 25.31
N GLN A 303 1.64 -2.14 26.15
CA GLN A 303 1.28 -2.13 27.57
C GLN A 303 -0.24 -2.21 27.76
N LEU A 304 -1.01 -1.33 27.09
CA LEU A 304 -2.47 -1.28 27.21
C LEU A 304 -3.14 -2.61 26.83
N VAL A 305 -2.69 -3.24 25.74
CA VAL A 305 -3.24 -4.52 25.30
C VAL A 305 -2.91 -5.65 26.29
N VAL A 306 -1.69 -5.72 26.76
CA VAL A 306 -1.25 -6.73 27.75
C VAL A 306 -2.06 -6.60 29.05
N GLU A 307 -2.16 -5.38 29.60
CA GLU A 307 -2.93 -5.10 30.81
C GLU A 307 -4.42 -5.49 30.62
N ALA A 308 -5.01 -5.17 29.46
CA ALA A 308 -6.39 -5.54 29.16
C ALA A 308 -6.61 -7.07 29.06
N ILE A 309 -5.67 -7.78 28.43
CA ILE A 309 -5.72 -9.25 28.37
C ILE A 309 -5.62 -9.84 29.77
N GLU A 310 -4.66 -9.41 30.58
CA GLU A 310 -4.44 -9.92 31.92
C GLU A 310 -5.58 -9.63 32.91
N ALA A 311 -6.21 -8.48 32.77
CA ALA A 311 -7.40 -8.16 33.55
C ALA A 311 -8.56 -9.15 33.31
N ARG A 312 -8.57 -9.82 32.15
CA ARG A 312 -9.66 -10.73 31.77
C ARG A 312 -9.34 -12.21 32.01
N ILE A 313 -8.10 -12.61 31.85
CA ILE A 313 -7.71 -14.03 31.92
C ILE A 313 -6.61 -14.33 32.95
N GLY A 314 -6.22 -13.32 33.74
CA GLY A 314 -5.12 -13.42 34.72
C GLY A 314 -3.75 -13.23 34.09
N SER A 315 -2.77 -12.96 34.94
CA SER A 315 -1.38 -12.77 34.49
C SER A 315 -0.81 -14.06 33.95
N ARG A 316 -0.29 -14.02 32.73
CA ARG A 316 0.50 -15.08 32.11
C ARG A 316 1.93 -14.57 31.95
N GLY A 317 2.91 -15.42 32.18
CA GLY A 317 4.30 -15.12 31.89
C GLY A 317 4.50 -15.04 30.36
N TRP A 318 4.45 -13.84 29.81
CA TRP A 318 4.78 -13.54 28.41
C TRP A 318 6.29 -13.37 28.24
#